data_fd58654f88a6cef640c625bddbc237e2
#
_entry.id   fd58654f88a6cef640c625bddbc237e2
#
_cell.length_a   1.000
_cell.length_b   1.000
_cell.length_c   1.000
_cell.angle_alpha   90.00
_cell.angle_beta   90.00
_cell.angle_gamma   90.00
#
_symmetry.space_group_name_H-M   'P 1'
#
loop_
_entity.id
_entity.type
_entity.pdbx_description
1 polymer ?
#
loop_
_entity_poly.entity_id
_entity_poly.type
_entity_poly.pdbx_seq_one_letter_code
_entity_poly.pdbx_strand_id
1 'polypeptide(L)'
;MKIAYTRPDMGVPANDPSLIREVDRVGTVRYRNSDDQLHREDGPAVERSDGSRMWFLDGKLHREDGPAYECPDGSREWYLDGKRHREDGHAVERPNGTRFWYRNGERLSEEEFEARKPRFSSWTSFKDLRR
;
A
#
# COMPACT_ATOMS: atom_id res chain seq x y z
N MET A 1 -15.14 -12.86 -19.38
CA MET A 1 -15.17 -11.88 -19.69
C MET A 1 -14.84 -11.01 -18.78
N LYS A 2 -14.28 -10.31 -18.92
CA LYS A 2 -13.90 -9.56 -18.11
C LYS A 2 -14.79 -8.60 -17.97
N ILE A 3 -15.09 -8.29 -17.07
CA ILE A 3 -15.85 -7.45 -16.82
C ILE A 3 -15.31 -6.38 -16.43
N ALA A 4 -15.40 -5.58 -17.01
CA ALA A 4 -14.81 -4.50 -16.69
C ALA A 4 -15.51 -4.12 -15.58
N TYR A 5 -15.00 -3.74 -14.69
CA TYR A 5 -15.51 -3.46 -13.60
C TYR A 5 -16.33 -2.39 -13.64
N THR A 6 -17.35 -2.39 -13.37
CA THR A 6 -18.11 -1.37 -13.45
C THR A 6 -18.88 -0.97 -12.39
N ARG A 7 -18.70 -1.20 -11.35
CA ARG A 7 -19.37 -0.79 -10.35
C ARG A 7 -19.41 0.54 -10.09
N PRO A 8 -20.13 1.20 -10.36
CA PRO A 8 -20.19 2.56 -10.18
C PRO A 8 -20.12 2.93 -8.80
N ASP A 9 -20.65 2.22 -8.03
CA ASP A 9 -20.71 2.69 -6.71
C ASP A 9 -19.40 2.67 -6.13
N MET A 10 -18.51 2.15 -6.71
CA MET A 10 -17.36 2.10 -6.15
C MET A 10 -16.53 2.98 -6.64
N GLY A 11 -16.85 3.58 -7.31
CA GLY A 11 -16.03 4.52 -7.69
C GLY A 11 -15.02 4.04 -8.35
N VAL A 12 -14.79 3.61 -8.75
CA VAL A 12 -13.75 3.15 -9.16
C VAL A 12 -13.22 3.31 -10.15
N PRO A 13 -12.51 2.99 -10.36
CA PRO A 13 -11.60 3.07 -11.19
C PRO A 13 -12.23 3.01 -12.29
N ALA A 14 -12.99 2.97 -12.02
CA ALA A 14 -13.65 2.84 -12.85
C ALA A 14 -13.37 3.16 -13.99
N ASN A 15 -12.62 3.72 -14.13
CA ASN A 15 -12.37 4.12 -15.26
C ASN A 15 -11.42 3.46 -16.02
N ASP A 16 -10.80 2.49 -15.72
CA ASP A 16 -9.82 1.88 -16.51
C ASP A 16 -10.48 0.69 -17.15
N PRO A 17 -10.90 0.80 -18.36
CA PRO A 17 -11.59 -0.29 -19.01
C PRO A 17 -10.69 -1.48 -19.25
N SER A 18 -9.39 -1.29 -19.10
CA SER A 18 -8.53 -2.42 -19.31
C SER A 18 -8.34 -3.21 -18.02
N LEU A 19 -8.92 -2.76 -16.94
CA LEU A 19 -8.73 -3.45 -15.69
C LEU A 19 -9.60 -4.68 -15.62
N ILE A 20 -9.04 -5.81 -15.28
CA ILE A 20 -9.78 -7.05 -15.19
C ILE A 20 -9.90 -7.48 -13.74
N ARG A 21 -11.11 -7.80 -13.32
CA ARG A 21 -11.36 -8.24 -11.97
C ARG A 21 -11.63 -9.72 -12.00
N GLU A 22 -10.94 -10.48 -11.18
CA GLU A 22 -11.11 -11.92 -11.12
C GLU A 22 -11.43 -12.36 -9.70
N VAL A 23 -12.27 -13.37 -9.54
CA VAL A 23 -12.57 -13.92 -8.23
C VAL A 23 -12.34 -15.42 -8.33
N ASP A 24 -11.46 -15.97 -7.48
CA ASP A 24 -11.17 -17.38 -7.60
C ASP A 24 -12.10 -18.20 -6.70
N ARG A 25 -11.90 -19.52 -6.64
CA ARG A 25 -12.82 -20.33 -5.94
C ARG A 25 -12.85 -20.11 -4.51
N VAL A 26 -11.85 -19.62 -3.85
CA VAL A 26 -11.90 -19.38 -2.43
C VAL A 26 -12.27 -17.95 -2.10
N GLY A 27 -12.62 -17.17 -3.10
CA GLY A 27 -13.11 -15.82 -2.85
C GLY A 27 -12.05 -14.74 -2.91
N THR A 28 -10.84 -15.04 -3.32
CA THR A 28 -9.83 -13.99 -3.46
C THR A 28 -10.12 -13.19 -4.71
N VAL A 29 -10.13 -11.87 -4.56
CA VAL A 29 -10.39 -10.98 -5.68
C VAL A 29 -9.08 -10.38 -6.11
N ARG A 30 -8.82 -10.35 -7.40
CA ARG A 30 -7.62 -9.74 -7.95
C ARG A 30 -7.99 -8.84 -9.09
N TYR A 31 -7.26 -7.73 -9.20
CA TYR A 31 -7.42 -6.82 -10.32
C TYR A 31 -6.12 -6.82 -11.11
N ARG A 32 -6.21 -6.90 -12.43
CA ARG A 32 -5.03 -6.89 -13.27
C ARG A 32 -5.19 -5.90 -14.40
N ASN A 33 -4.08 -5.35 -14.85
CA ASN A 33 -4.11 -4.43 -15.97
C ASN A 33 -3.94 -5.21 -17.28
N SER A 34 -3.84 -4.51 -18.38
CA SER A 34 -3.76 -5.17 -19.68
C SER A 34 -2.44 -5.92 -19.88
N ASP A 35 -1.45 -5.66 -19.06
CA ASP A 35 -0.20 -6.40 -19.13
C ASP A 35 -0.22 -7.56 -18.15
N ASP A 36 -1.41 -7.90 -17.63
CA ASP A 36 -1.58 -9.02 -16.74
C ASP A 36 -0.85 -8.85 -15.42
N GLN A 37 -0.63 -7.62 -15.00
CA GLN A 37 0.02 -7.33 -13.75
C GLN A 37 -1.02 -6.97 -12.70
N LEU A 38 -0.82 -7.35 -11.45
CA LEU A 38 -1.73 -6.93 -10.40
C LEU A 38 -1.67 -5.41 -10.34
N HIS A 39 -2.83 -4.77 -10.34
CA HIS A 39 -2.88 -3.33 -10.47
C HIS A 39 -4.24 -2.77 -10.11
N ARG A 40 -4.26 -1.74 -9.29
CA ARG A 40 -5.50 -1.02 -9.04
C ARG A 40 -5.13 0.30 -8.40
N GLU A 41 -5.68 1.39 -8.89
CA GLU A 41 -5.29 2.69 -8.38
C GLU A 41 -6.11 3.20 -7.22
N ASP A 42 -7.36 2.78 -7.10
CA ASP A 42 -8.18 3.35 -6.06
C ASP A 42 -8.56 2.33 -5.00
N GLY A 43 -7.78 1.33 -4.82
CA GLY A 43 -8.06 0.37 -3.77
C GLY A 43 -7.09 -0.78 -3.84
N PRO A 44 -7.29 -1.80 -3.04
CA PRO A 44 -6.36 -2.93 -3.07
C PRO A 44 -6.54 -3.73 -4.35
N ALA A 45 -5.44 -4.16 -4.93
CA ALA A 45 -5.50 -4.97 -6.14
C ALA A 45 -5.74 -6.44 -5.79
N VAL A 46 -5.53 -6.83 -4.54
CA VAL A 46 -5.82 -8.18 -4.08
C VAL A 46 -6.57 -8.10 -2.78
N GLU A 47 -7.70 -8.80 -2.70
CA GLU A 47 -8.43 -8.89 -1.45
C GLU A 47 -8.65 -10.37 -1.21
N ARG A 48 -8.07 -10.92 -0.17
CA ARG A 48 -8.20 -12.33 0.08
C ARG A 48 -9.42 -12.62 0.92
N SER A 49 -9.89 -13.85 0.85
CA SER A 49 -11.08 -14.19 1.58
C SER A 49 -10.90 -14.06 3.08
N ASP A 50 -9.67 -14.08 3.60
CA ASP A 50 -9.46 -13.91 5.02
C ASP A 50 -9.44 -12.45 5.44
N GLY A 51 -9.61 -11.54 4.50
CA GLY A 51 -9.62 -10.12 4.80
C GLY A 51 -8.29 -9.40 4.54
N SER A 52 -7.25 -10.14 4.17
CA SER A 52 -5.98 -9.50 3.87
C SER A 52 -6.12 -8.68 2.60
N ARG A 53 -5.47 -7.54 2.53
CA ARG A 53 -5.54 -6.67 1.37
C ARG A 53 -4.16 -6.23 0.94
N MET A 54 -3.94 -6.15 -0.34
CA MET A 54 -2.67 -5.72 -0.87
C MET A 54 -2.85 -4.75 -1.98
N TRP A 55 -2.11 -3.66 -1.97
CA TRP A 55 -2.19 -2.63 -3.01
C TRP A 55 -1.03 -2.82 -3.96
N PHE A 56 -1.33 -2.91 -5.24
CA PHE A 56 -0.30 -3.07 -6.26
C PHE A 56 -0.49 -2.06 -7.37
N LEU A 57 0.60 -1.58 -7.91
CA LEU A 57 0.59 -0.78 -9.13
C LEU A 57 1.60 -1.42 -10.05
N ASP A 58 1.18 -1.78 -11.25
CA ASP A 58 2.04 -2.37 -12.25
C ASP A 58 2.84 -3.54 -11.69
N GLY A 59 2.17 -4.38 -10.92
CA GLY A 59 2.77 -5.59 -10.40
C GLY A 59 3.63 -5.43 -9.16
N LYS A 60 3.74 -4.21 -8.62
CA LYS A 60 4.56 -4.00 -7.45
C LYS A 60 3.74 -3.49 -6.28
N LEU A 61 4.01 -3.98 -5.08
CA LEU A 61 3.31 -3.47 -3.91
C LEU A 61 3.60 -1.99 -3.79
N HIS A 62 2.56 -1.20 -3.66
CA HIS A 62 2.71 0.24 -3.65
C HIS A 62 1.48 0.93 -3.09
N ARG A 63 1.66 1.80 -2.12
CA ARG A 63 0.55 2.62 -1.66
C ARG A 63 1.14 3.85 -0.98
N GLU A 64 0.67 5.02 -1.36
CA GLU A 64 1.27 6.24 -0.84
C GLU A 64 0.60 6.75 0.42
N ASP A 65 -0.63 6.42 0.66
CA ASP A 65 -1.33 6.99 1.79
C ASP A 65 -1.65 5.96 2.86
N GLY A 66 -0.92 4.87 2.92
CA GLY A 66 -1.17 3.89 3.96
C GLY A 66 -0.35 2.65 3.71
N PRO A 67 -0.59 1.60 4.46
CA PRO A 67 0.15 0.37 4.25
C PRO A 67 -0.28 -0.31 2.97
N ALA A 68 0.65 -0.86 2.22
CA ALA A 68 0.34 -1.55 0.99
C ALA A 68 -0.05 -2.99 1.25
N TYR A 69 0.14 -3.49 2.47
CA TYR A 69 -0.26 -4.82 2.83
C TYR A 69 -0.89 -4.75 4.21
N GLU A 70 -2.10 -5.26 4.33
CA GLU A 70 -2.81 -5.25 5.60
C GLU A 70 -3.41 -6.62 5.85
N CYS A 71 -3.23 -7.15 7.05
CA CYS A 71 -3.84 -8.42 7.42
C CYS A 71 -4.83 -8.22 8.54
N PRO A 72 -5.81 -9.07 8.65
CA PRO A 72 -6.80 -8.94 9.72
C PRO A 72 -6.20 -9.06 11.11
N ASP A 73 -5.03 -9.71 11.24
CA ASP A 73 -4.42 -9.84 12.55
C ASP A 73 -3.73 -8.57 12.99
N GLY A 74 -3.75 -7.53 12.16
CA GLY A 74 -3.13 -6.27 12.51
C GLY A 74 -1.77 -6.04 11.89
N SER A 75 -1.23 -7.02 11.16
CA SER A 75 0.04 -6.80 10.49
C SER A 75 -0.12 -5.77 9.40
N ARG A 76 0.81 -4.84 9.28
CA ARG A 76 0.78 -3.82 8.24
C ARG A 76 2.17 -3.57 7.74
N GLU A 77 2.31 -3.39 6.45
CA GLU A 77 3.60 -3.10 5.85
C GLU A 77 3.43 -2.04 4.78
N TRP A 78 4.31 -1.06 4.78
CA TRP A 78 4.28 0.04 3.84
C TRP A 78 5.29 -0.21 2.73
N TYR A 79 4.87 -0.04 1.50
CA TYR A 79 5.72 -0.25 0.34
C TYR A 79 5.55 0.86 -0.67
N LEU A 80 6.64 1.22 -1.34
CA LEU A 80 6.60 2.08 -2.51
C LEU A 80 7.43 1.39 -3.57
N ASP A 81 6.85 1.18 -4.73
CA ASP A 81 7.52 0.54 -5.85
C ASP A 81 8.14 -0.79 -5.47
N GLY A 82 7.43 -1.56 -4.68
CA GLY A 82 7.88 -2.89 -4.32
C GLY A 82 8.88 -2.96 -3.20
N LYS A 83 9.27 -1.82 -2.61
CA LYS A 83 10.24 -1.81 -1.54
C LYS A 83 9.61 -1.30 -0.26
N ARG A 84 9.93 -1.91 0.86
CA ARG A 84 9.42 -1.42 2.12
C ARG A 84 9.92 -0.01 2.33
N HIS A 85 9.03 0.90 2.64
CA HIS A 85 9.39 2.30 2.76
C HIS A 85 8.33 3.08 3.51
N ARG A 86 8.74 3.85 4.48
CA ARG A 86 7.82 4.77 5.14
C ARG A 86 8.63 5.89 5.75
N GLU A 87 8.25 7.13 5.48
CA GLU A 87 9.05 8.24 5.95
C GLU A 87 8.65 8.77 7.31
N ASP A 88 7.44 8.52 7.73
CA ASP A 88 6.99 9.09 8.98
C ASP A 88 6.71 8.05 10.06
N GLY A 89 7.26 6.88 9.95
CA GLY A 89 7.01 5.89 10.97
C GLY A 89 7.58 4.55 10.60
N HIS A 90 7.11 3.50 11.26
CA HIS A 90 7.57 2.17 10.99
C HIS A 90 7.00 1.66 9.69
N ALA A 91 7.80 0.99 8.90
CA ALA A 91 7.33 0.45 7.63
C ALA A 91 6.80 -0.97 7.80
N VAL A 92 7.05 -1.61 8.93
CA VAL A 92 6.52 -2.93 9.24
C VAL A 92 6.01 -2.87 10.66
N GLU A 93 4.76 -3.30 10.86
CA GLU A 93 4.17 -3.36 12.19
C GLU A 93 3.48 -4.70 12.31
N ARG A 94 3.76 -5.43 13.36
CA ARG A 94 3.17 -6.75 13.57
C ARG A 94 2.32 -6.78 14.82
N PRO A 95 1.39 -7.71 14.92
CA PRO A 95 0.48 -7.72 16.05
C PRO A 95 1.15 -7.93 17.39
N ASN A 96 2.35 -8.53 17.40
CA ASN A 96 3.03 -8.73 18.65
C ASN A 96 3.83 -7.51 19.09
N GLY A 97 3.67 -6.41 18.38
CA GLY A 97 4.36 -5.17 18.74
C GLY A 97 5.69 -4.97 18.06
N THR A 98 6.16 -5.97 17.30
CA THR A 98 7.42 -5.81 16.59
C THR A 98 7.25 -4.77 15.52
N ARG A 99 8.21 -3.87 15.38
CA ARG A 99 8.15 -2.81 14.40
C ARG A 99 9.51 -2.53 13.84
N PHE A 100 9.56 -2.17 12.56
CA PHE A 100 10.81 -1.88 11.91
C PHE A 100 10.70 -0.68 11.01
N TRP A 101 11.77 0.11 10.90
CA TRP A 101 11.81 1.25 10.01
C TRP A 101 12.54 0.83 8.75
N TYR A 102 12.03 1.22 7.59
CA TYR A 102 12.67 0.97 6.31
C TYR A 102 12.58 2.18 5.41
N ARG A 103 13.60 2.40 4.63
CA ARG A 103 13.56 3.38 3.58
C ARG A 103 14.13 2.74 2.35
N ASN A 104 13.40 2.73 1.27
CA ASN A 104 13.81 2.17 -0.01
C ASN A 104 14.32 0.73 0.15
N GLY A 105 13.65 -0.04 0.99
CA GLY A 105 14.00 -1.43 1.17
C GLY A 105 15.10 -1.70 2.17
N GLU A 106 15.69 -0.63 2.73
CA GLU A 106 16.78 -0.79 3.67
C GLU A 106 16.27 -0.64 5.07
N ARG A 107 16.55 -1.60 5.93
CA ARG A 107 16.10 -1.50 7.30
C ARG A 107 16.97 -0.51 8.07
N LEU A 108 16.37 0.33 8.87
CA LEU A 108 17.06 1.36 9.63
C LEU A 108 16.88 1.14 11.12
N SER A 109 17.84 1.54 11.90
CA SER A 109 17.65 1.62 13.34
C SER A 109 16.85 2.86 13.65
N GLU A 110 16.36 2.96 14.86
CA GLU A 110 15.61 4.15 15.23
C GLU A 110 16.48 5.37 15.08
N GLU A 111 17.75 5.29 15.46
CA GLU A 111 18.62 6.41 15.33
C GLU A 111 18.83 6.81 13.89
N GLU A 112 18.98 5.85 12.99
CA GLU A 112 19.15 6.17 11.58
C GLU A 112 17.90 6.79 11.02
N PHE A 113 16.75 6.30 11.45
CA PHE A 113 15.49 6.84 10.95
C PHE A 113 15.36 8.28 11.40
N GLU A 114 15.64 8.57 12.66
CA GLU A 114 15.51 9.94 13.15
C GLU A 114 16.49 10.86 12.45
N ALA A 115 17.67 10.38 12.17
CA ALA A 115 18.65 11.22 11.51
C ALA A 115 18.29 11.54 10.07
N ARG A 116 17.50 10.70 9.45
CA ARG A 116 17.12 10.94 8.07
C ARG A 116 15.80 11.67 7.91
N LYS A 117 15.12 11.99 9.01
CA LYS A 117 13.91 12.71 8.88
C LYS A 117 14.21 14.09 8.40
N PRO A 118 13.37 14.68 7.62
CA PRO A 118 13.54 16.01 7.15
C PRO A 118 13.64 16.89 8.34
N ARG A 119 14.57 17.80 8.30
CA ARG A 119 14.75 18.59 9.35
C ARG A 119 13.82 19.57 9.50
N PHE A 120 13.27 20.00 8.80
CA PHE A 120 12.50 21.03 8.98
C PHE A 120 11.38 20.77 8.62
N SER A 121 10.99 20.81 8.89
CA SER A 121 10.21 20.48 8.77
C SER A 121 9.43 20.81 8.20
N SER A 122 9.57 20.87 7.69
CA SER A 122 8.97 21.18 6.93
C SER A 122 7.76 20.82 7.22
N TRP A 123 7.48 20.06 7.38
CA TRP A 123 6.31 19.70 7.61
C TRP A 123 5.97 20.00 8.87
N THR A 124 6.54 20.37 9.31
CA THR A 124 6.22 20.50 10.44
C THR A 124 6.24 21.73 10.61
N SER A 125 6.67 22.23 10.07
CA SER A 125 6.95 23.24 10.27
C SER A 125 6.12 23.99 9.95
N PHE A 126 5.72 24.05 9.53
CA PHE A 126 5.07 24.79 9.20
C PHE A 126 4.18 24.73 10.05
N LYS A 127 3.99 24.08 10.42
CA LYS A 127 3.20 23.84 11.14
C LYS A 127 3.75 24.02 12.27
N ASP A 128 4.53 23.98 12.49
CA ASP A 128 5.13 24.00 13.60
C ASP A 128 5.98 24.93 13.54
N LEU A 129 6.16 25.41 12.79
CA LEU A 129 7.04 26.20 12.68
C LEU A 129 6.66 27.32 12.82
N ARG A 130 6.13 27.41 12.83
CA ARG A 130 5.99 28.18 12.93
C ARG A 130 6.01 28.56 13.61
N ARG A 131 6.04 28.51 13.98
CA ARG A 131 6.36 28.55 14.49
C ARG A 131 6.33 29.03 14.59
#